data_b27b401e0b2458c6699efb1a0c8b85c2
#
_entry.id   b27b401e0b2458c6699efb1a0c8b85c2
#
_cell.length_a   1.000
_cell.length_b   1.000
_cell.length_c   1.000
_cell.angle_alpha   90.00
_cell.angle_beta   90.00
_cell.angle_gamma   90.00
#
_symmetry.space_group_name_H-M   'P 1'
#
loop_
_entity.id
_entity.type
_entity.pdbx_description
1 polymer ?
#
loop_
_entity_poly.entity_id
_entity_poly.type
_entity_poly.pdbx_seq_one_letter_code
_entity_poly.pdbx_strand_id
1 'polypeptide(L)' 'MKKYNYDRLKDAYRQFSAAETEYMKACNQDDEQNQWEKEEILNACTDILTVTVKDVLEDEEDFIQ' A
#
# COMPACT_ATOMS: atom_id res chain seq x y z
N MET A 1 18.83 6.41 -3.20
CA MET A 1 17.67 5.87 -3.93
C MET A 1 17.29 6.80 -5.09
N LYS A 2 16.96 6.22 -6.23
CA LYS A 2 16.49 6.99 -7.38
C LYS A 2 15.18 7.70 -7.03
N LYS A 3 15.02 8.92 -7.53
CA LYS A 3 13.84 9.73 -7.21
C LYS A 3 12.53 9.04 -7.63
N TYR A 4 12.48 8.42 -8.81
CA TYR A 4 11.24 7.78 -9.24
C TYR A 4 10.89 6.58 -8.37
N ASN A 5 11.88 5.88 -7.82
CA ASN A 5 11.64 4.79 -6.88
C ASN A 5 11.09 5.30 -5.55
N TYR A 6 11.62 6.41 -5.07
CA TYR A 6 11.10 7.06 -3.87
C TYR A 6 9.65 7.50 -4.09
N ASP A 7 9.37 8.11 -5.23
CA ASP A 7 8.00 8.57 -5.55
C ASP A 7 7.03 7.40 -5.65
N ARG A 8 7.44 6.27 -6.24
CA ARG A 8 6.62 5.07 -6.32
C ARG A 8 6.30 4.51 -4.94
N LEU A 9 7.31 4.39 -4.08
CA LEU A 9 7.13 3.90 -2.71
C LEU A 9 6.21 4.81 -1.91
N LYS A 10 6.44 6.11 -2.03
CA LYS A 10 5.65 7.11 -1.31
C LYS A 10 4.18 7.05 -1.72
N ASP A 11 3.92 6.92 -3.02
CA ASP A 11 2.57 6.84 -3.55
C ASP A 11 1.87 5.56 -3.09
N ALA A 12 2.54 4.41 -3.20
CA ALA A 12 1.99 3.14 -2.75
C ALA A 12 1.73 3.13 -1.25
N TYR A 13 2.64 3.71 -0.47
CA TYR A 13 2.47 3.82 0.98
C TYR A 13 1.28 4.70 1.35
N ARG A 14 1.11 5.82 0.65
CA ARG A 14 -0.01 6.74 0.90
C ARG A 14 -1.35 6.06 0.63
N GLN A 15 -1.44 5.29 -0.45
CA GLN A 15 -2.65 4.55 -0.77
C GLN A 15 -2.94 3.49 0.29
N PHE A 16 -1.92 2.76 0.72
CA PHE A 16 -2.05 1.78 1.78
C PHE A 16 -2.52 2.42 3.09
N SER A 17 -1.90 3.53 3.48
CA SER A 17 -2.23 4.22 4.73
C SER A 17 -3.67 4.75 4.72
N ALA A 18 -4.11 5.29 3.59
CA ALA A 18 -5.49 5.76 3.44
C ALA A 18 -6.48 4.61 3.54
N ALA A 19 -6.17 3.48 2.89
CA ALA A 19 -7.03 2.29 2.93
C ALA A 19 -7.11 1.71 4.34
N GLU A 20 -5.99 1.69 5.07
CA GLU A 20 -5.95 1.23 6.46
C GLU A 20 -6.83 2.10 7.36
N THR A 21 -6.74 3.42 7.19
CA THR A 21 -7.56 4.36 7.96
C THR A 21 -9.05 4.12 7.71
N GLU A 22 -9.44 3.95 6.45
CA GLU A 22 -10.83 3.70 6.09
C GLU A 22 -11.34 2.36 6.64
N TYR A 23 -10.48 1.33 6.61
CA TYR A 23 -10.83 0.03 7.19
C TYR A 23 -11.06 0.14 8.70
N MET A 24 -10.19 0.85 9.40
CA MET A 24 -10.31 1.04 10.85
C MET A 24 -11.60 1.79 11.20
N LYS A 25 -11.97 2.80 10.41
CA LYS A 25 -13.22 3.52 10.59
C LYS A 25 -14.42 2.57 10.39
N ALA A 26 -14.37 1.74 9.36
CA ALA A 26 -15.44 0.79 9.08
C ALA A 26 -15.61 -0.21 10.23
N CYS A 27 -14.51 -0.67 10.83
CA CYS A 27 -14.56 -1.59 11.97
C CYS A 27 -15.26 -0.97 13.17
N ASN A 28 -15.20 0.35 13.32
CA ASN A 28 -15.83 1.06 14.43
C ASN A 28 -17.32 1.36 14.20
N GLN A 29 -17.84 1.10 13.00
CA GLN A 29 -19.21 1.45 12.62
C GLN A 29 -20.20 0.28 12.66
N ASP A 30 -19.76 -0.91 13.02
CA ASP A 30 -20.60 -2.13 13.09
C ASP A 30 -21.34 -2.45 11.77
N ASP A 31 -20.74 -2.09 10.63
CA ASP A 31 -21.27 -2.36 9.31
C ASP A 31 -20.40 -3.43 8.63
N GLU A 32 -20.82 -4.68 8.70
CA GLU A 32 -20.04 -5.81 8.20
C GLU A 32 -19.75 -5.71 6.70
N GLN A 33 -20.73 -5.26 5.91
CA GLN A 33 -20.54 -5.13 4.47
C GLN A 33 -19.50 -4.06 4.15
N ASN A 34 -19.55 -2.92 4.84
CA ASN A 34 -18.58 -1.85 4.67
C ASN A 34 -17.19 -2.31 5.11
N GLN A 35 -17.10 -3.07 6.22
CA GLN A 35 -15.82 -3.63 6.68
C GLN A 35 -15.24 -4.56 5.63
N TRP A 36 -16.06 -5.42 5.02
CA TRP A 36 -15.61 -6.36 4.01
C TRP A 36 -15.07 -5.62 2.77
N GLU A 37 -15.81 -4.62 2.30
CA GLU A 37 -15.40 -3.82 1.15
C GLU A 37 -14.08 -3.09 1.40
N LYS A 38 -13.93 -2.49 2.58
CA LYS A 38 -12.71 -1.77 2.95
C LYS A 38 -11.53 -2.72 3.15
N GLU A 39 -11.79 -3.92 3.65
CA GLU A 39 -10.76 -4.96 3.78
C GLU A 39 -10.23 -5.38 2.41
N GLU A 40 -11.09 -5.54 1.42
CA GLU A 40 -10.66 -5.88 0.07
C GLU A 40 -9.77 -4.79 -0.53
N ILE A 41 -10.15 -3.53 -0.34
CA ILE A 41 -9.36 -2.39 -0.80
C ILE A 41 -8.00 -2.37 -0.09
N LEU A 42 -8.00 -2.61 1.21
CA LEU A 42 -6.77 -2.66 2.00
C LEU A 42 -5.85 -3.77 1.51
N ASN A 43 -6.39 -4.96 1.25
CA ASN A 43 -5.61 -6.08 0.75
C ASN A 43 -5.00 -5.77 -0.61
N ALA A 44 -5.75 -5.13 -1.51
CA ALA A 44 -5.24 -4.72 -2.82
C ALA A 44 -4.09 -3.71 -2.67
N CYS A 45 -4.25 -2.73 -1.79
CA CYS A 45 -3.21 -1.72 -1.54
C CYS A 45 -1.98 -2.36 -0.89
N THR A 46 -2.16 -3.34 -0.01
CA THR A 46 -1.07 -4.09 0.61
C THR A 46 -0.27 -4.84 -0.46
N ASP A 47 -0.95 -5.49 -1.39
CA ASP A 47 -0.30 -6.22 -2.47
C ASP A 47 0.50 -5.26 -3.37
N ILE A 48 -0.09 -4.12 -3.72
CA ILE A 48 0.59 -3.10 -4.54
C ILE A 48 1.85 -2.60 -3.81
N LEU A 49 1.73 -2.32 -2.52
CA LEU A 49 2.87 -1.85 -1.73
C LEU A 49 3.97 -2.91 -1.69
N THR A 50 3.61 -4.17 -1.45
CA THR A 50 4.57 -5.28 -1.39
C THR A 50 5.31 -5.44 -2.71
N VAL A 51 4.59 -5.44 -3.84
CA VAL A 51 5.19 -5.55 -5.16
C VAL A 51 6.09 -4.33 -5.44
N THR A 52 5.65 -3.15 -5.07
CA THR A 52 6.42 -1.92 -5.28
C THR A 52 7.72 -1.96 -4.49
N VAL A 53 7.68 -2.40 -3.22
CA VAL A 53 8.88 -2.53 -2.39
C VAL A 53 9.86 -3.50 -3.03
N LYS A 54 9.37 -4.64 -3.49
CA LYS A 54 10.20 -5.66 -4.14
C LYS A 54 10.86 -5.08 -5.40
N ASP A 55 10.08 -4.44 -6.26
CA ASP A 55 10.58 -3.88 -7.50
C ASP A 55 11.62 -2.78 -7.26
N VAL A 56 11.36 -1.92 -6.28
CA VAL A 56 12.29 -0.85 -5.92
C VAL A 56 13.60 -1.43 -5.40
N LEU A 57 13.53 -2.40 -4.51
CA LEU A 57 14.74 -3.01 -3.94
C LEU A 57 15.57 -3.69 -5.02
N GLU A 58 14.93 -4.40 -5.94
CA GLU A 58 15.63 -5.05 -7.04
C GLU A 58 16.29 -4.02 -7.96
N ASP A 59 15.60 -2.94 -8.27
CA ASP A 59 16.13 -1.87 -9.12
C ASP A 59 17.28 -1.12 -8.45
N GLU A 60 17.18 -0.85 -7.14
CA GLU A 60 18.22 -0.18 -6.40
C GLU A 60 19.45 -1.07 -6.22
N GLU A 61 19.26 -2.36 -6.05
CA GLU A 61 20.35 -3.33 -5.96
C GLU A 61 21.17 -3.33 -7.25
N ASP A 62 20.50 -3.39 -8.40
CA ASP A 62 21.16 -3.33 -9.71
C ASP A 62 21.91 -2.02 -9.89
N PHE A 63 21.33 -0.93 -9.40
CA PHE A 63 21.95 0.39 -9.50
C PHE A 63 23.22 0.48 -8.66
N ILE A 64 23.21 -0.12 -7.48
CA ILE A 64 24.36 -0.08 -6.56
C ILE A 64 25.52 -0.95 -7.08
N GLN A 65 25.19 -2.04 -7.75
CA GLN A 65 26.19 -2.92 -8.33
C GLN A 65 26.82 -2.33 -9.59
#